data_7fc755b758927adb28fc5ba81a38ca7d
#
_entry.id   7fc755b758927adb28fc5ba81a38ca7d
#
_cell.length_a   1.000
_cell.length_b   1.000
_cell.length_c   1.000
_cell.angle_alpha   90.00
_cell.angle_beta   90.00
_cell.angle_gamma   90.00
#
_symmetry.space_group_name_H-M   'P 1'
#
loop_
_entity.id
_entity.type
_entity.pdbx_description
1 polymer ?
#
loop_
_entity_poly.entity_id
_entity_poly.type
_entity_poly.pdbx_seq_one_letter_code
_entity_poly.pdbx_strand_id
1 'polypeptide(L)'
;MSSPLAASGPNSYLSEPSLVPSQVLDTERLMQVAAARSADYRGAAPFPHIMLDGLFSDSLLDQAVAELPAASAKWTTYNTVNESKQVCSDASLFGPTAEIIVHALNSAPFVRFLERLTGIAGLIPDPHLHAAGYMKVSPGGFLGLHYDFATQRELKLDRRINVLLYLNRDWQSDWGGALELHSNDPVTDPGHQAVMIEPLFNRVAIFNTPNALHGHRKPLT
;
A
#
# COMPACT_ATOMS: atom_id res chain seq x y z
N MET A 1 -0.76 -62.88 20.29
CA MET A 1 -1.92 -62.29 19.56
C MET A 1 -1.56 -60.84 19.26
N SER A 2 -1.10 -60.60 18.06
CA SER A 2 -0.63 -59.26 17.62
C SER A 2 -1.78 -58.57 16.88
N SER A 3 -2.22 -57.42 17.38
CA SER A 3 -3.16 -56.57 16.69
C SER A 3 -2.48 -55.84 15.52
N PRO A 4 -3.13 -55.72 14.35
CA PRO A 4 -2.59 -54.93 13.24
C PRO A 4 -2.83 -53.46 13.45
N LEU A 5 -1.77 -52.64 13.23
CA LEU A 5 -1.84 -51.20 13.09
C LEU A 5 -2.76 -50.82 11.94
N ALA A 6 -3.74 -50.00 12.23
CA ALA A 6 -4.61 -49.39 11.22
C ALA A 6 -3.79 -48.48 10.29
N ALA A 7 -3.90 -48.72 8.99
CA ALA A 7 -3.35 -47.84 7.96
C ALA A 7 -4.07 -46.50 7.99
N SER A 8 -3.32 -45.43 8.21
CA SER A 8 -3.78 -44.03 8.05
C SER A 8 -4.13 -43.83 6.57
N GLY A 9 -5.35 -43.38 6.31
CA GLY A 9 -5.83 -43.01 4.97
C GLY A 9 -5.04 -41.91 4.31
N PRO A 10 -5.21 -41.66 3.01
CA PRO A 10 -4.42 -40.70 2.27
C PRO A 10 -4.62 -39.27 2.80
N ASN A 11 -3.51 -38.64 3.03
CA ASN A 11 -3.37 -37.25 3.50
C ASN A 11 -4.07 -36.29 2.52
N SER A 12 -5.25 -35.80 2.85
CA SER A 12 -6.04 -34.87 2.06
C SER A 12 -5.55 -33.40 2.18
N TYR A 13 -4.25 -33.21 2.39
CA TYR A 13 -3.63 -31.87 2.46
C TYR A 13 -3.17 -31.33 1.10
N LEU A 14 -3.79 -31.77 0.01
CA LEU A 14 -3.69 -31.03 -1.25
C LEU A 14 -4.78 -29.96 -1.23
N SER A 15 -4.56 -28.92 -0.44
CA SER A 15 -5.26 -27.65 -0.55
C SER A 15 -5.13 -27.11 -1.97
N GLU A 16 -6.17 -26.44 -2.45
CA GLU A 16 -6.19 -25.74 -3.74
C GLU A 16 -4.87 -24.99 -3.98
N PRO A 17 -4.42 -24.84 -5.24
CA PRO A 17 -3.15 -24.18 -5.52
C PRO A 17 -3.21 -22.75 -4.97
N SER A 18 -2.53 -22.52 -3.86
CA SER A 18 -2.37 -21.18 -3.32
C SER A 18 -1.60 -20.33 -4.33
N LEU A 19 -2.14 -19.16 -4.69
CA LEU A 19 -1.43 -18.20 -5.53
C LEU A 19 -0.04 -17.95 -4.94
N VAL A 20 0.97 -17.84 -5.82
CA VAL A 20 2.30 -17.44 -5.41
C VAL A 20 2.57 -15.99 -5.87
N PRO A 21 3.43 -15.22 -5.20
CA PRO A 21 3.68 -13.81 -5.53
C PRO A 21 4.01 -13.55 -7.01
N SER A 22 4.65 -14.49 -7.70
CA SER A 22 4.95 -14.39 -9.13
C SER A 22 3.72 -14.47 -10.05
N GLN A 23 2.59 -14.98 -9.55
CA GLN A 23 1.31 -15.01 -10.26
C GLN A 23 0.49 -13.73 -10.02
N VAL A 24 0.87 -12.94 -9.02
CA VAL A 24 0.19 -11.72 -8.60
C VAL A 24 0.71 -10.51 -9.37
N LEU A 25 2.01 -10.49 -9.67
CA LEU A 25 2.70 -9.39 -10.36
C LEU A 25 3.41 -9.90 -11.61
N ASP A 26 3.12 -9.28 -12.74
CA ASP A 26 3.88 -9.46 -13.98
C ASP A 26 5.23 -8.77 -13.85
N THR A 27 6.27 -9.55 -13.54
CA THR A 27 7.62 -9.04 -13.29
C THR A 27 8.23 -8.38 -14.53
N GLU A 28 7.97 -8.91 -15.71
CA GLU A 28 8.49 -8.35 -16.97
C GLU A 28 7.87 -6.98 -17.23
N ARG A 29 6.54 -6.88 -17.12
CA ARG A 29 5.80 -5.62 -17.22
C ARG A 29 6.30 -4.61 -16.20
N LEU A 30 6.53 -5.00 -14.94
CA LEU A 30 7.06 -4.10 -13.91
C LEU A 30 8.41 -3.50 -14.35
N MET A 31 9.32 -4.31 -14.89
CA MET A 31 10.63 -3.83 -15.34
C MET A 31 10.54 -2.91 -16.55
N GLN A 32 9.59 -3.17 -17.46
CA GLN A 32 9.31 -2.29 -18.60
C GLN A 32 8.75 -0.95 -18.12
N VAL A 33 7.77 -0.97 -17.21
CA VAL A 33 7.20 0.25 -16.58
C VAL A 33 8.29 1.05 -15.87
N ALA A 34 9.14 0.41 -15.06
CA ALA A 34 10.24 1.10 -14.40
C ALA A 34 11.19 1.77 -15.38
N ALA A 35 11.54 1.09 -16.47
CA ALA A 35 12.42 1.65 -17.50
C ALA A 35 11.78 2.87 -18.20
N ALA A 36 10.50 2.77 -18.54
CA ALA A 36 9.77 3.82 -19.25
C ALA A 36 9.47 5.05 -18.37
N ARG A 37 9.19 4.84 -17.08
CA ARG A 37 8.62 5.86 -16.20
C ARG A 37 9.58 6.40 -15.13
N SER A 38 10.84 5.93 -15.09
CA SER A 38 11.83 6.37 -14.09
C SER A 38 12.14 7.88 -14.18
N ALA A 39 12.20 8.44 -15.39
CA ALA A 39 12.40 9.87 -15.56
C ALA A 39 11.22 10.69 -15.04
N ASP A 40 9.99 10.25 -15.30
CA ASP A 40 8.77 10.88 -14.82
C ASP A 40 8.74 10.90 -13.29
N TYR A 41 9.02 9.74 -12.64
CA TYR A 41 9.10 9.64 -11.20
C TYR A 41 10.11 10.64 -10.61
N ARG A 42 11.33 10.63 -11.11
CA ARG A 42 12.43 11.44 -10.56
C ARG A 42 12.28 12.93 -10.82
N GLY A 43 11.65 13.30 -11.92
CA GLY A 43 11.40 14.70 -12.30
C GLY A 43 10.10 15.29 -11.76
N ALA A 44 9.28 14.49 -11.09
CA ALA A 44 8.00 14.95 -10.57
C ALA A 44 8.16 15.97 -9.44
N ALA A 45 7.33 17.02 -9.47
CA ALA A 45 7.19 18.00 -8.41
C ALA A 45 5.89 17.75 -7.64
N PRO A 46 5.84 18.01 -6.33
CA PRO A 46 6.78 18.75 -5.50
C PRO A 46 8.00 17.93 -5.02
N PHE A 47 7.96 16.62 -5.14
CA PHE A 47 9.03 15.67 -4.85
C PHE A 47 8.83 14.43 -5.73
N PRO A 48 9.81 13.52 -5.84
CA PRO A 48 9.68 12.33 -6.67
C PRO A 48 8.44 11.50 -6.30
N HIS A 49 7.53 11.33 -7.25
CA HIS A 49 6.31 10.54 -7.11
C HIS A 49 5.80 10.05 -8.47
N ILE A 50 4.93 9.06 -8.44
CA ILE A 50 4.22 8.55 -9.63
C ILE A 50 2.92 7.87 -9.24
N MET A 51 1.96 7.85 -10.16
CA MET A 51 0.77 7.03 -10.14
C MET A 51 0.87 5.99 -11.24
N LEU A 52 0.55 4.75 -10.92
CA LEU A 52 0.51 3.63 -11.84
C LEU A 52 -0.83 2.91 -11.68
N ASP A 53 -1.58 2.79 -12.75
CA ASP A 53 -2.88 2.12 -12.74
C ASP A 53 -2.75 0.70 -13.30
N GLY A 54 -3.54 -0.23 -12.74
CA GLY A 54 -3.68 -1.58 -13.26
C GLY A 54 -2.43 -2.45 -13.10
N LEU A 55 -1.68 -2.33 -11.99
CA LEU A 55 -0.55 -3.23 -11.72
C LEU A 55 -0.99 -4.64 -11.33
N PHE A 56 -2.19 -4.78 -10.78
CA PHE A 56 -2.80 -6.05 -10.38
C PHE A 56 -3.98 -6.38 -11.28
N SER A 57 -4.45 -7.65 -11.24
CA SER A 57 -5.75 -7.94 -11.83
C SER A 57 -6.87 -7.40 -10.95
N ASP A 58 -7.91 -6.85 -11.54
CA ASP A 58 -9.05 -6.31 -10.82
C ASP A 58 -9.75 -7.39 -9.98
N SER A 59 -9.88 -8.61 -10.52
CA SER A 59 -10.49 -9.73 -9.80
C SER A 59 -9.73 -10.12 -8.53
N LEU A 60 -8.40 -10.03 -8.55
CA LEU A 60 -7.57 -10.27 -7.35
C LEU A 60 -7.84 -9.21 -6.29
N LEU A 61 -7.92 -7.95 -6.68
CA LEU A 61 -8.19 -6.86 -5.74
C LEU A 61 -9.62 -6.89 -5.20
N ASP A 62 -10.61 -7.27 -6.02
CA ASP A 62 -11.98 -7.48 -5.55
C ASP A 62 -12.06 -8.58 -4.50
N GLN A 63 -11.32 -9.66 -4.69
CA GLN A 63 -11.21 -10.72 -3.70
C GLN A 63 -10.56 -10.23 -2.40
N ALA A 64 -9.47 -9.46 -2.49
CA ALA A 64 -8.85 -8.86 -1.31
C ALA A 64 -9.79 -7.89 -0.56
N VAL A 65 -10.64 -7.15 -1.28
CA VAL A 65 -11.68 -6.30 -0.68
C VAL A 65 -12.74 -7.14 0.03
N ALA A 66 -13.17 -8.26 -0.57
CA ALA A 66 -14.12 -9.17 0.06
C ALA A 66 -13.57 -9.84 1.32
N GLU A 67 -12.25 -9.96 1.44
CA GLU A 67 -11.53 -10.53 2.59
C GLU A 67 -11.15 -9.48 3.65
N LEU A 68 -11.57 -8.21 3.51
CA LEU A 68 -11.24 -7.17 4.49
C LEU A 68 -11.61 -7.62 5.91
N PRO A 69 -10.75 -7.37 6.91
CA PRO A 69 -11.04 -7.71 8.29
C PRO A 69 -12.39 -7.14 8.73
N ALA A 70 -13.21 -7.98 9.36
CA ALA A 70 -14.53 -7.58 9.82
C ALA A 70 -14.47 -6.35 10.74
N ALA A 71 -15.58 -5.61 10.84
CA ALA A 71 -15.67 -4.44 11.73
C ALA A 71 -15.41 -4.79 13.22
N SER A 72 -15.67 -6.06 13.59
CA SER A 72 -15.35 -6.61 14.93
C SER A 72 -13.87 -6.96 15.12
N ALA A 73 -13.07 -6.96 14.05
CA ALA A 73 -11.63 -7.20 14.15
C ALA A 73 -10.93 -6.03 14.86
N LYS A 74 -9.69 -6.27 15.27
CA LYS A 74 -8.88 -5.29 15.99
C LYS A 74 -8.36 -4.20 15.05
N TRP A 75 -9.21 -3.20 14.77
CA TRP A 75 -8.81 -1.97 14.11
C TRP A 75 -8.33 -0.94 15.13
N THR A 76 -7.19 -0.33 14.90
CA THR A 76 -6.76 0.86 15.66
C THR A 76 -7.46 2.07 15.08
N THR A 77 -8.27 2.75 15.89
CA THR A 77 -8.96 3.97 15.50
C THR A 77 -8.16 5.18 15.96
N TYR A 78 -7.83 6.04 15.02
CA TYR A 78 -7.27 7.36 15.25
C TYR A 78 -8.39 8.38 15.08
N ASN A 79 -8.60 9.20 16.10
CA ASN A 79 -9.57 10.29 16.08
C ASN A 79 -8.99 11.46 16.87
N THR A 80 -8.23 12.29 16.20
CA THR A 80 -7.51 13.42 16.76
C THR A 80 -7.83 14.68 15.95
N VAL A 81 -7.27 15.82 16.34
CA VAL A 81 -7.38 17.07 15.56
C VAL A 81 -6.70 16.99 14.20
N ASN A 82 -5.80 16.00 14.00
CA ASN A 82 -5.01 15.85 12.79
C ASN A 82 -5.48 14.70 11.89
N GLU A 83 -6.26 13.77 12.42
CA GLU A 83 -6.67 12.60 11.64
C GLU A 83 -7.92 11.93 12.21
N SER A 84 -8.74 11.37 11.32
CA SER A 84 -9.84 10.48 11.64
C SER A 84 -9.83 9.32 10.65
N LYS A 85 -9.29 8.18 11.09
CA LYS A 85 -9.08 6.97 10.28
C LYS A 85 -9.00 5.71 11.12
N GLN A 86 -9.06 4.57 10.47
CA GLN A 86 -8.82 3.26 11.09
C GLN A 86 -7.69 2.54 10.36
N VAL A 87 -6.86 1.83 11.11
CA VAL A 87 -5.72 1.07 10.57
C VAL A 87 -5.74 -0.35 11.14
N CYS A 88 -5.53 -1.34 10.28
CA CYS A 88 -5.29 -2.73 10.65
C CYS A 88 -3.91 -3.14 10.14
N SER A 89 -2.93 -3.25 11.04
CA SER A 89 -1.55 -3.66 10.74
C SER A 89 -1.26 -5.10 11.18
N ASP A 90 -2.24 -5.78 11.77
CA ASP A 90 -2.08 -7.17 12.19
C ASP A 90 -2.29 -8.09 10.99
N ALA A 91 -1.19 -8.57 10.40
CA ALA A 91 -1.23 -9.44 9.23
C ALA A 91 -2.00 -10.75 9.47
N SER A 92 -2.11 -11.22 10.72
CA SER A 92 -2.89 -12.43 11.04
C SER A 92 -4.40 -12.26 10.82
N LEU A 93 -4.86 -11.02 10.64
CA LEU A 93 -6.25 -10.68 10.34
C LEU A 93 -6.51 -10.50 8.83
N PHE A 94 -5.47 -10.56 8.00
CA PHE A 94 -5.61 -10.43 6.56
C PHE A 94 -6.16 -11.74 5.99
N GLY A 95 -7.02 -11.61 4.97
CA GLY A 95 -7.41 -12.77 4.18
C GLY A 95 -6.26 -13.25 3.29
N PRO A 96 -6.31 -14.49 2.78
CA PRO A 96 -5.23 -15.10 2.03
C PRO A 96 -4.85 -14.31 0.77
N THR A 97 -5.81 -13.66 0.10
CA THR A 97 -5.53 -12.82 -1.07
C THR A 97 -4.78 -11.55 -0.69
N ALA A 98 -5.16 -10.90 0.41
CA ALA A 98 -4.46 -9.73 0.91
C ALA A 98 -3.03 -10.06 1.38
N GLU A 99 -2.86 -11.20 2.05
CA GLU A 99 -1.56 -11.68 2.50
C GLU A 99 -0.61 -11.88 1.31
N ILE A 100 -1.08 -12.53 0.22
CA ILE A 100 -0.23 -12.74 -0.96
C ILE A 100 0.09 -11.46 -1.70
N ILE A 101 -0.81 -10.46 -1.72
CA ILE A 101 -0.53 -9.13 -2.28
C ILE A 101 0.56 -8.44 -1.46
N VAL A 102 0.48 -8.47 -0.13
CA VAL A 102 1.50 -7.91 0.76
C VAL A 102 2.85 -8.60 0.55
N HIS A 103 2.88 -9.92 0.42
CA HIS A 103 4.09 -10.68 0.11
C HIS A 103 4.64 -10.31 -1.27
N ALA A 104 3.79 -10.12 -2.28
CA ALA A 104 4.21 -9.70 -3.61
C ALA A 104 4.84 -8.30 -3.59
N LEU A 105 4.26 -7.34 -2.86
CA LEU A 105 4.79 -5.99 -2.69
C LEU A 105 6.11 -5.95 -1.89
N ASN A 106 6.38 -6.94 -1.06
CA ASN A 106 7.64 -7.10 -0.32
C ASN A 106 8.64 -8.05 -1.02
N SER A 107 8.29 -8.59 -2.17
CA SER A 107 9.11 -9.55 -2.89
C SER A 107 10.33 -8.91 -3.58
N ALA A 108 11.38 -9.69 -3.79
CA ALA A 108 12.56 -9.22 -4.50
C ALA A 108 12.28 -8.68 -5.92
N PRO A 109 11.35 -9.23 -6.72
CA PRO A 109 10.95 -8.63 -7.98
C PRO A 109 10.38 -7.21 -7.83
N PHE A 110 9.51 -6.98 -6.86
CA PHE A 110 8.92 -5.67 -6.63
C PHE A 110 9.93 -4.66 -6.06
N VAL A 111 10.80 -5.10 -5.16
CA VAL A 111 11.89 -4.25 -4.65
C VAL A 111 12.83 -3.82 -5.79
N ARG A 112 13.22 -4.75 -6.69
CA ARG A 112 14.01 -4.40 -7.89
C ARG A 112 13.28 -3.43 -8.82
N PHE A 113 11.97 -3.60 -8.98
CA PHE A 113 11.14 -2.63 -9.70
C PHE A 113 11.25 -1.23 -9.07
N LEU A 114 11.09 -1.12 -7.76
CA LEU A 114 11.20 0.15 -7.04
C LEU A 114 12.61 0.76 -7.20
N GLU A 115 13.67 -0.02 -7.04
CA GLU A 115 15.04 0.45 -7.22
C GLU A 115 15.27 1.02 -8.63
N ARG A 116 14.80 0.32 -9.66
CA ARG A 116 14.93 0.79 -11.05
C ARG A 116 14.08 2.02 -11.33
N LEU A 117 12.86 2.07 -10.83
CA LEU A 117 11.95 3.20 -10.99
C LEU A 117 12.49 4.46 -10.31
N THR A 118 12.93 4.33 -9.07
CA THR A 118 13.30 5.46 -8.22
C THR A 118 14.76 5.88 -8.36
N GLY A 119 15.64 4.97 -8.74
CA GLY A 119 17.08 5.14 -8.73
C GLY A 119 17.71 5.00 -7.34
N ILE A 120 16.95 4.57 -6.33
CA ILE A 120 17.45 4.33 -4.97
C ILE A 120 17.90 2.88 -4.87
N ALA A 121 19.17 2.66 -4.67
CA ALA A 121 19.75 1.32 -4.51
C ALA A 121 19.68 0.84 -3.06
N GLY A 122 19.66 -0.49 -2.89
CA GLY A 122 19.70 -1.13 -1.58
C GLY A 122 18.40 -0.99 -0.79
N LEU A 123 17.27 -0.92 -1.46
CA LEU A 123 15.96 -0.93 -0.81
C LEU A 123 15.73 -2.27 -0.10
N ILE A 124 15.22 -2.18 1.11
CA ILE A 124 14.84 -3.32 1.94
C ILE A 124 13.31 -3.28 2.10
N PRO A 125 12.59 -4.40 1.88
CA PRO A 125 11.16 -4.46 2.13
C PRO A 125 10.87 -4.38 3.62
N ASP A 126 9.61 -4.03 3.98
CA ASP A 126 9.12 -4.04 5.36
C ASP A 126 8.21 -5.26 5.61
N PRO A 127 8.76 -6.43 5.95
CA PRO A 127 7.98 -7.63 6.20
C PRO A 127 7.18 -7.56 7.52
N HIS A 128 7.50 -6.60 8.38
CA HIS A 128 6.82 -6.40 9.67
C HIS A 128 5.65 -5.42 9.59
N LEU A 129 5.39 -4.86 8.41
CA LEU A 129 4.32 -3.88 8.16
C LEU A 129 4.35 -2.71 9.16
N HIS A 130 5.54 -2.22 9.49
CA HIS A 130 5.70 -1.12 10.43
C HIS A 130 5.08 0.16 9.87
N ALA A 131 3.96 0.61 10.45
CA ALA A 131 3.09 1.67 9.96
C ALA A 131 2.51 1.41 8.54
N ALA A 132 2.30 0.15 8.21
CA ALA A 132 1.62 -0.30 6.99
C ALA A 132 0.43 -1.21 7.34
N GLY A 133 -0.28 -1.68 6.33
CA GLY A 133 -1.47 -2.50 6.47
C GLY A 133 -2.68 -1.87 5.79
N TYR A 134 -3.87 -2.32 6.16
CA TYR A 134 -5.10 -1.69 5.69
C TYR A 134 -5.34 -0.35 6.39
N MET A 135 -5.68 0.65 5.61
CA MET A 135 -6.16 1.94 6.09
C MET A 135 -7.57 2.18 5.56
N LYS A 136 -8.48 2.51 6.47
CA LYS A 136 -9.88 2.83 6.15
C LYS A 136 -10.23 4.20 6.68
N VAL A 137 -10.83 5.01 5.82
CA VAL A 137 -11.35 6.33 6.15
C VAL A 137 -12.85 6.31 5.86
N SER A 138 -13.66 6.59 6.87
CA SER A 138 -15.12 6.64 6.76
C SER A 138 -15.59 8.06 6.41
N PRO A 139 -16.85 8.28 6.01
CA PRO A 139 -17.41 9.62 5.84
C PRO A 139 -17.12 10.51 7.06
N GLY A 140 -16.71 11.75 6.79
CA GLY A 140 -16.20 12.68 7.80
C GLY A 140 -14.73 12.50 8.16
N GLY A 141 -14.12 11.39 7.75
CA GLY A 141 -12.71 11.13 8.04
C GLY A 141 -11.74 11.92 7.17
N PHE A 142 -10.56 12.14 7.67
CA PHE A 142 -9.50 12.90 7.02
C PHE A 142 -8.13 12.53 7.57
N LEU A 143 -7.08 12.97 6.89
CA LEU A 143 -5.69 12.91 7.36
C LEU A 143 -5.04 14.26 7.09
N GLY A 144 -4.71 14.99 8.15
CA GLY A 144 -4.00 16.27 8.06
C GLY A 144 -2.66 16.14 7.38
N LEU A 145 -2.13 17.25 6.88
CA LEU A 145 -0.80 17.27 6.30
C LEU A 145 0.24 16.92 7.34
N HIS A 146 1.12 16.00 6.99
CA HIS A 146 2.17 15.51 7.88
C HIS A 146 3.39 15.06 7.09
N TYR A 147 4.47 14.89 7.79
CA TYR A 147 5.64 14.15 7.36
C TYR A 147 5.64 12.80 8.06
N ASP A 148 5.93 11.76 7.31
CA ASP A 148 6.15 10.45 7.92
C ASP A 148 7.43 10.43 8.77
N PHE A 149 7.53 9.45 9.68
CA PHE A 149 8.80 9.24 10.38
C PHE A 149 9.91 8.88 9.38
N ALA A 150 11.09 9.47 9.59
CA ALA A 150 12.22 9.29 8.66
C ALA A 150 12.99 7.99 8.91
N THR A 151 13.01 7.50 10.15
CA THR A 151 13.85 6.35 10.55
C THR A 151 13.06 5.35 11.38
N GLN A 152 13.10 4.10 10.98
CA GLN A 152 12.67 2.98 11.83
C GLN A 152 13.77 2.68 12.85
N ARG A 153 13.50 3.00 14.12
CA ARG A 153 14.53 3.04 15.16
C ARG A 153 15.10 1.69 15.55
N GLU A 154 14.27 0.66 15.59
CA GLU A 154 14.67 -0.69 16.02
C GLU A 154 15.60 -1.35 15.01
N LEU A 155 15.30 -1.22 13.74
CA LEU A 155 16.08 -1.77 12.63
C LEU A 155 17.18 -0.81 12.15
N LYS A 156 17.18 0.44 12.61
CA LYS A 156 18.09 1.51 12.17
C LYS A 156 18.07 1.70 10.65
N LEU A 157 16.89 1.64 10.07
CA LEU A 157 16.66 1.79 8.63
C LEU A 157 15.95 3.12 8.34
N ASP A 158 16.38 3.80 7.28
CA ASP A 158 15.70 4.99 6.79
C ASP A 158 14.49 4.60 5.94
N ARG A 159 13.35 5.23 6.23
CA ARG A 159 12.17 5.12 5.38
C ARG A 159 12.39 5.93 4.11
N ARG A 160 12.28 5.28 2.97
CA ARG A 160 12.63 5.89 1.68
C ARG A 160 11.45 6.06 0.75
N ILE A 161 10.52 5.13 0.75
CA ILE A 161 9.44 5.03 -0.24
C ILE A 161 8.14 4.69 0.47
N ASN A 162 7.07 5.39 0.10
CA ASN A 162 5.70 4.95 0.34
C ASN A 162 5.13 4.32 -0.93
N VAL A 163 4.39 3.24 -0.73
CA VAL A 163 3.58 2.57 -1.76
C VAL A 163 2.15 2.47 -1.22
N LEU A 164 1.21 3.14 -1.86
CA LEU A 164 -0.21 3.10 -1.51
C LEU A 164 -0.97 2.41 -2.65
N LEU A 165 -1.62 1.30 -2.36
CA LEU A 165 -2.54 0.62 -3.28
C LEU A 165 -3.98 0.97 -2.89
N TYR A 166 -4.71 1.62 -3.78
CA TYR A 166 -6.10 2.01 -3.55
C TYR A 166 -7.08 0.93 -4.01
N LEU A 167 -8.08 0.70 -3.17
CA LEU A 167 -9.08 -0.37 -3.34
C LEU A 167 -10.52 0.17 -3.43
N ASN A 168 -10.68 1.46 -3.81
CA ASN A 168 -11.99 2.12 -3.82
C ASN A 168 -12.65 1.98 -5.19
N ARG A 169 -13.65 1.11 -5.31
CA ARG A 169 -14.48 1.01 -6.52
C ARG A 169 -15.35 2.25 -6.67
N ASP A 170 -15.61 2.62 -7.91
CA ASP A 170 -16.57 3.66 -8.32
C ASP A 170 -16.37 5.02 -7.62
N TRP A 171 -15.12 5.33 -7.29
CA TRP A 171 -14.75 6.57 -6.61
C TRP A 171 -15.24 7.80 -7.39
N GLN A 172 -15.82 8.76 -6.68
CA GLN A 172 -16.25 10.04 -7.22
C GLN A 172 -15.38 11.17 -6.68
N SER A 173 -14.94 12.08 -7.55
CA SER A 173 -14.01 13.17 -7.18
C SER A 173 -14.59 14.13 -6.13
N ASP A 174 -15.92 14.27 -6.06
CA ASP A 174 -16.60 15.12 -5.09
C ASP A 174 -16.63 14.54 -3.68
N TRP A 175 -16.40 13.23 -3.52
CA TRP A 175 -16.30 12.58 -2.21
C TRP A 175 -15.10 13.03 -1.36
N GLY A 176 -14.10 13.67 -1.97
CA GLY A 176 -12.87 14.09 -1.27
C GLY A 176 -11.85 12.96 -1.17
N GLY A 177 -10.92 13.03 -0.21
CA GLY A 177 -9.95 11.96 0.07
C GLY A 177 -8.84 11.78 -0.94
N ALA A 178 -8.72 12.65 -1.95
CA ALA A 178 -7.55 12.66 -2.83
C ALA A 178 -6.28 12.92 -2.02
N LEU A 179 -5.22 12.16 -2.27
CA LEU A 179 -3.92 12.40 -1.65
C LEU A 179 -3.35 13.71 -2.16
N GLU A 180 -3.03 14.60 -1.24
CA GLU A 180 -2.40 15.89 -1.49
C GLU A 180 -0.90 15.77 -1.29
N LEU A 181 -0.10 16.20 -2.28
CA LEU A 181 1.36 16.30 -2.19
C LEU A 181 1.77 17.77 -2.26
N HIS A 182 2.51 18.24 -1.27
CA HIS A 182 2.83 19.67 -1.10
C HIS A 182 4.34 19.91 -1.06
N SER A 183 4.82 20.97 -1.71
CA SER A 183 6.21 21.42 -1.57
C SER A 183 6.44 22.21 -0.29
N ASN A 184 5.43 22.96 0.15
CA ASN A 184 5.45 23.80 1.32
C ASN A 184 4.15 23.63 2.12
N ASP A 185 4.19 24.03 3.39
CA ASP A 185 2.99 24.12 4.20
C ASP A 185 2.07 25.24 3.64
N PRO A 186 0.81 24.93 3.27
CA PRO A 186 -0.13 25.90 2.74
C PRO A 186 -0.51 27.00 3.73
N VAL A 187 -0.22 26.87 5.03
CA VAL A 187 -0.40 27.94 6.02
C VAL A 187 0.66 29.02 5.83
N THR A 188 1.90 28.63 5.50
CA THR A 188 3.02 29.54 5.28
C THR A 188 3.14 30.01 3.83
N ASP A 189 2.54 29.26 2.89
CA ASP A 189 2.50 29.57 1.46
C ASP A 189 1.08 29.37 0.90
N PRO A 190 0.14 30.28 1.13
CA PRO A 190 -1.27 30.13 0.74
C PRO A 190 -1.50 30.04 -0.78
N GLY A 191 -0.55 30.49 -1.59
CA GLY A 191 -0.60 30.41 -3.06
C GLY A 191 -0.15 29.07 -3.63
N HIS A 192 0.38 28.20 -2.80
CA HIS A 192 0.88 26.90 -3.22
C HIS A 192 -0.24 25.96 -3.72
N GLN A 193 0.01 25.32 -4.84
CA GLN A 193 -0.86 24.29 -5.39
C GLN A 193 -0.33 22.90 -5.06
N ALA A 194 -1.19 22.03 -4.52
CA ALA A 194 -0.87 20.63 -4.31
C ALA A 194 -1.05 19.82 -5.59
N VAL A 195 -0.25 18.77 -5.72
CA VAL A 195 -0.59 17.67 -6.63
C VAL A 195 -1.64 16.80 -5.97
N MET A 196 -2.75 16.55 -6.68
CA MET A 196 -3.88 15.77 -6.18
C MET A 196 -3.86 14.39 -6.84
N ILE A 197 -3.89 13.33 -6.04
CA ILE A 197 -3.95 11.94 -6.50
C ILE A 197 -5.27 11.35 -6.02
N GLU A 198 -6.18 11.11 -6.93
CA GLU A 198 -7.46 10.45 -6.63
C GLU A 198 -7.23 8.98 -6.27
N PRO A 199 -7.89 8.49 -5.21
CA PRO A 199 -7.69 7.13 -4.70
C PRO A 199 -8.51 6.09 -5.50
N LEU A 200 -8.31 6.04 -6.80
CA LEU A 200 -9.05 5.15 -7.71
C LEU A 200 -8.68 3.69 -7.49
N PHE A 201 -9.63 2.80 -7.75
CA PHE A 201 -9.39 1.36 -7.68
C PHE A 201 -8.23 0.92 -8.57
N ASN A 202 -7.36 0.03 -8.07
CA ASN A 202 -6.18 -0.48 -8.75
C ASN A 202 -5.16 0.61 -9.14
N ARG A 203 -5.17 1.75 -8.45
CA ARG A 203 -4.13 2.78 -8.54
C ARG A 203 -3.10 2.57 -7.46
N VAL A 204 -1.83 2.59 -7.86
CA VAL A 204 -0.69 2.57 -6.94
C VAL A 204 -0.02 3.94 -6.99
N ALA A 205 0.02 4.63 -5.85
CA ALA A 205 0.80 5.84 -5.67
C ALA A 205 2.14 5.49 -5.01
N ILE A 206 3.24 5.91 -5.61
CA ILE A 206 4.60 5.68 -5.12
C ILE A 206 5.27 7.04 -4.97
N PHE A 207 5.78 7.34 -3.79
CA PHE A 207 6.46 8.61 -3.55
C PHE A 207 7.61 8.49 -2.55
N ASN A 208 8.58 9.41 -2.69
CA ASN A 208 9.72 9.51 -1.79
C ASN A 208 9.27 10.06 -0.43
N THR A 209 9.58 9.37 0.66
CA THR A 209 9.13 9.75 2.01
C THR A 209 9.94 10.85 2.70
N PRO A 210 11.24 10.96 2.54
CA PRO A 210 11.98 12.04 3.19
C PRO A 210 11.43 13.41 2.76
N ASN A 211 10.98 14.20 3.74
CA ASN A 211 10.45 15.55 3.54
C ASN A 211 9.22 15.66 2.62
N ALA A 212 8.46 14.58 2.47
CA ALA A 212 7.22 14.57 1.70
C ALA A 212 6.06 15.04 2.58
N LEU A 213 5.65 16.30 2.45
CA LEU A 213 4.46 16.83 3.10
C LEU A 213 3.24 16.35 2.34
N HIS A 214 2.41 15.52 2.98
CA HIS A 214 1.26 14.90 2.34
C HIS A 214 0.09 14.63 3.31
N GLY A 215 -1.08 14.37 2.76
CA GLY A 215 -2.30 14.06 3.51
C GLY A 215 -3.52 14.07 2.61
N HIS A 216 -4.71 14.09 3.19
CA HIS A 216 -5.99 14.35 2.54
C HIS A 216 -6.88 15.11 3.52
N ARG A 217 -6.81 16.44 3.45
CA ARG A 217 -7.43 17.33 4.45
C ARG A 217 -8.95 17.44 4.31
N LYS A 218 -9.45 17.38 3.07
CA LYS A 218 -10.88 17.44 2.83
C LYS A 218 -11.54 16.19 3.42
N PRO A 219 -12.44 16.32 4.43
CA PRO A 219 -13.18 15.18 4.93
C PRO A 219 -13.94 14.47 3.82
N LEU A 220 -14.01 13.15 3.92
CA LEU A 220 -14.84 12.34 3.02
C LEU A 220 -16.32 12.66 3.21
N THR A 221 -17.07 12.74 2.12
CA THR A 221 -18.54 12.96 2.12
C THR A 221 -19.27 11.65 1.86
#